data_be41fd6099dec303bb8d1b6e1ae6f54a
#
_entry.id   be41fd6099dec303bb8d1b6e1ae6f54a
#
_cell.length_a   1.000
_cell.length_b   1.000
_cell.length_c   1.000
_cell.angle_alpha   90.00
_cell.angle_beta   90.00
_cell.angle_gamma   90.00
#
_symmetry.space_group_name_H-M   'P 1'
#
loop_
_entity.id
_entity.type
_entity.pdbx_description
1 polymer ?
#
loop_
_entity_poly.entity_id
_entity_poly.type
_entity_poly.pdbx_seq_one_letter_code
_entity_poly.pdbx_strand_id
1 'polypeptide(L)'
;MEKHREGDLTGKVVVITGASRGVGKVAALAFARRGANVVLAARTVEPDGGLPGTLGETLRQIEATGAGALAVQTDLASEADLHRLIDAAVERFGGVDVLINNAAATTGDIWSKRFLELTREDWLYQFDVNVHAPFTLMQRVTPIMEARGGGRIINLSTGSGEVFRLPEEPRKLENIGDFSLSVPGYYASKRALDRLGNALAPELARKNIAVIGLHPGLVATELVAIRVKEKGLDNSVAVPMEVPARMLVYFAACEDPMEYTGRIFWAERELAEMGIELD
;
A
#
# COMPACT_ATOMS: atom_id res chain seq x y z
N MET A 1 12.96 22.44 -13.85
CA MET A 1 13.62 21.38 -13.05
C MET A 1 13.58 21.62 -11.52
N GLU A 2 12.80 22.60 -11.01
CA GLU A 2 12.72 22.86 -9.55
C GLU A 2 11.48 22.31 -8.84
N LYS A 3 10.54 21.69 -9.55
CA LYS A 3 9.21 21.35 -9.01
C LYS A 3 9.12 20.09 -8.16
N HIS A 4 10.15 19.24 -8.12
CA HIS A 4 10.06 17.92 -7.48
C HIS A 4 11.13 17.75 -6.40
N ARG A 5 11.21 18.71 -5.47
CA ARG A 5 12.13 18.64 -4.33
C ARG A 5 11.61 17.67 -3.28
N GLU A 6 12.51 16.88 -2.76
CA GLU A 6 12.28 15.97 -1.67
C GLU A 6 12.96 16.48 -0.39
N GLY A 7 12.19 16.51 0.70
CA GLY A 7 12.70 16.85 2.02
C GLY A 7 13.41 15.66 2.69
N ASP A 8 13.98 15.93 3.85
CA ASP A 8 14.64 14.95 4.69
C ASP A 8 13.60 14.08 5.43
N LEU A 9 13.81 12.78 5.43
CA LEU A 9 13.00 11.81 6.18
C LEU A 9 13.64 11.37 7.49
N THR A 10 14.83 11.90 7.83
CA THR A 10 15.55 11.55 9.07
C THR A 10 14.67 11.77 10.30
N GLY A 11 14.47 10.70 11.06
CA GLY A 11 13.66 10.71 12.27
C GLY A 11 12.14 10.75 12.04
N LYS A 12 11.65 10.87 10.82
CA LYS A 12 10.22 10.75 10.50
C LYS A 12 9.72 9.34 10.80
N VAL A 13 8.54 9.22 11.34
CA VAL A 13 7.92 7.94 11.69
C VAL A 13 6.94 7.52 10.59
N VAL A 14 7.26 6.41 9.94
CA VAL A 14 6.49 5.85 8.82
C VAL A 14 5.87 4.52 9.20
N VAL A 15 4.54 4.44 9.22
CA VAL A 15 3.80 3.19 9.45
C VAL A 15 3.42 2.58 8.10
N ILE A 16 3.78 1.31 7.86
CA ILE A 16 3.53 0.61 6.59
C ILE A 16 2.78 -0.68 6.85
N THR A 17 1.55 -0.80 6.32
CA THR A 17 0.81 -2.06 6.35
C THR A 17 1.23 -2.98 5.20
N GLY A 18 1.25 -4.30 5.45
CA GLY A 18 1.70 -5.29 4.45
C GLY A 18 3.21 -5.24 4.19
N ALA A 19 4.01 -4.96 5.21
CA ALA A 19 5.45 -4.72 5.10
C ALA A 19 6.33 -5.99 5.15
N SER A 20 5.76 -7.19 5.17
CA SER A 20 6.51 -8.45 5.21
C SER A 20 7.10 -8.85 3.85
N ARG A 21 6.54 -8.39 2.74
CA ARG A 21 6.90 -8.75 1.35
C ARG A 21 6.43 -7.70 0.35
N GLY A 22 6.73 -7.92 -0.93
CA GLY A 22 6.22 -7.09 -2.03
C GLY A 22 6.61 -5.62 -1.92
N VAL A 23 5.73 -4.75 -2.43
CA VAL A 23 5.92 -3.30 -2.44
C VAL A 23 6.15 -2.75 -1.03
N GLY A 24 5.40 -3.26 -0.02
CA GLY A 24 5.53 -2.79 1.36
C GLY A 24 6.93 -3.04 1.96
N LYS A 25 7.54 -4.21 1.69
CA LYS A 25 8.92 -4.50 2.11
C LYS A 25 9.93 -3.59 1.40
N VAL A 26 9.82 -3.46 0.07
CA VAL A 26 10.75 -2.63 -0.71
C VAL A 26 10.64 -1.17 -0.28
N ALA A 27 9.44 -0.65 -0.09
CA ALA A 27 9.21 0.70 0.42
C ALA A 27 9.79 0.88 1.83
N ALA A 28 9.59 -0.07 2.74
CA ALA A 28 10.13 -0.02 4.10
C ALA A 28 11.65 0.13 4.11
N LEU A 29 12.35 -0.63 3.26
CA LEU A 29 13.80 -0.52 3.09
C LEU A 29 14.22 0.82 2.47
N ALA A 30 13.46 1.34 1.51
CA ALA A 30 13.73 2.64 0.90
C ALA A 30 13.56 3.79 1.90
N PHE A 31 12.52 3.76 2.73
CA PHE A 31 12.33 4.71 3.83
C PHE A 31 13.47 4.65 4.85
N ALA A 32 13.88 3.45 5.24
CA ALA A 32 14.98 3.26 6.18
C ALA A 32 16.31 3.83 5.67
N ARG A 33 16.63 3.63 4.38
CA ARG A 33 17.84 4.21 3.75
C ARG A 33 17.85 5.74 3.78
N ARG A 34 16.67 6.36 3.88
CA ARG A 34 16.51 7.81 4.02
C ARG A 34 16.39 8.28 5.47
N GLY A 35 16.77 7.43 6.44
CA GLY A 35 16.84 7.76 7.85
C GLY A 35 15.50 7.80 8.59
N ALA A 36 14.41 7.33 7.98
CA ALA A 36 13.11 7.24 8.64
C ALA A 36 13.09 6.13 9.70
N ASN A 37 12.32 6.32 10.77
CA ASN A 37 11.91 5.25 11.67
C ASN A 37 10.73 4.51 11.06
N VAL A 38 10.83 3.19 10.88
CA VAL A 38 9.82 2.42 10.14
C VAL A 38 9.08 1.46 11.06
N VAL A 39 7.75 1.57 11.10
CA VAL A 39 6.86 0.63 11.79
C VAL A 39 6.24 -0.31 10.76
N LEU A 40 6.56 -1.58 10.88
CA LEU A 40 6.18 -2.65 9.96
C LEU A 40 4.97 -3.40 10.49
N ALA A 41 3.89 -3.45 9.72
CA ALA A 41 2.69 -4.18 10.10
C ALA A 41 2.35 -5.27 9.08
N ALA A 42 2.21 -6.51 9.53
CA ALA A 42 1.69 -7.64 8.77
C ALA A 42 1.35 -8.81 9.72
N ARG A 43 0.71 -9.84 9.17
CA ARG A 43 0.35 -11.05 9.94
C ARG A 43 1.54 -12.00 10.16
N THR A 44 2.39 -12.15 9.15
CA THR A 44 3.48 -13.14 9.12
C THR A 44 4.74 -12.52 9.75
N VAL A 45 5.07 -12.95 10.98
CA VAL A 45 6.26 -12.50 11.71
C VAL A 45 7.46 -13.38 11.38
N GLU A 46 7.28 -14.71 11.42
CA GLU A 46 8.28 -15.73 11.11
C GLU A 46 7.78 -16.62 9.96
N PRO A 47 8.66 -17.41 9.30
CA PRO A 47 8.24 -18.32 8.24
C PRO A 47 7.19 -19.31 8.71
N ASP A 48 6.07 -19.38 7.98
CA ASP A 48 4.93 -20.26 8.29
C ASP A 48 4.66 -21.31 7.19
N GLY A 49 5.59 -21.48 6.25
CA GLY A 49 5.45 -22.36 5.10
C GLY A 49 4.57 -21.82 3.96
N GLY A 50 4.04 -20.59 4.11
CA GLY A 50 3.27 -19.90 3.10
C GLY A 50 4.14 -19.14 2.10
N LEU A 51 3.70 -17.93 1.72
CA LEU A 51 4.45 -17.06 0.81
C LEU A 51 5.77 -16.60 1.44
N PRO A 52 6.86 -16.46 0.65
CA PRO A 52 8.13 -15.94 1.15
C PRO A 52 8.02 -14.50 1.67
N GLY A 53 8.87 -14.16 2.63
CA GLY A 53 8.94 -12.84 3.27
C GLY A 53 8.16 -12.76 4.59
N THR A 54 8.83 -12.22 5.61
CA THR A 54 8.31 -12.08 6.97
C THR A 54 8.64 -10.70 7.54
N LEU A 55 7.92 -10.29 8.60
CA LEU A 55 8.26 -9.06 9.33
C LEU A 55 9.66 -9.15 9.94
N GLY A 56 10.02 -10.32 10.50
CA GLY A 56 11.34 -10.52 11.10
C GLY A 56 12.48 -10.36 10.11
N GLU A 57 12.32 -10.83 8.85
CA GLU A 57 13.31 -10.60 7.80
C GLU A 57 13.42 -9.13 7.43
N THR A 58 12.29 -8.44 7.24
CA THR A 58 12.27 -7.01 6.88
C THR A 58 12.88 -6.17 8.00
N LEU A 59 12.53 -6.48 9.26
CA LEU A 59 13.07 -5.81 10.44
C LEU A 59 14.60 -5.90 10.47
N ARG A 60 15.17 -7.11 10.37
CA ARG A 60 16.64 -7.31 10.37
C ARG A 60 17.34 -6.54 9.25
N GLN A 61 16.71 -6.50 8.06
CA GLN A 61 17.27 -5.74 6.93
C GLN A 61 17.28 -4.23 7.18
N ILE A 62 16.26 -3.69 7.85
CA ILE A 62 16.22 -2.27 8.21
C ILE A 62 17.22 -1.96 9.33
N GLU A 63 17.29 -2.78 10.38
CA GLU A 63 18.24 -2.61 11.47
C GLU A 63 19.69 -2.60 10.98
N ALA A 64 20.00 -3.39 9.94
CA ALA A 64 21.31 -3.40 9.31
C ALA A 64 21.67 -2.07 8.61
N THR A 65 20.69 -1.19 8.31
CA THR A 65 20.94 0.17 7.79
C THR A 65 21.26 1.19 8.90
N GLY A 66 21.03 0.83 10.16
CA GLY A 66 21.13 1.74 11.31
C GLY A 66 19.86 2.56 11.58
N ALA A 67 18.82 2.42 10.77
CA ALA A 67 17.54 3.10 10.98
C ALA A 67 16.73 2.47 12.11
N GLY A 68 15.90 3.27 12.79
CA GLY A 68 14.95 2.77 13.78
C GLY A 68 13.86 1.93 13.11
N ALA A 69 13.57 0.75 13.68
CA ALA A 69 12.51 -0.11 13.18
C ALA A 69 11.69 -0.74 14.32
N LEU A 70 10.43 -1.07 14.02
CA LEU A 70 9.54 -1.79 14.90
C LEU A 70 8.64 -2.71 14.07
N ALA A 71 8.61 -3.99 14.38
CA ALA A 71 7.67 -4.94 13.77
C ALA A 71 6.49 -5.18 14.73
N VAL A 72 5.28 -4.99 14.22
CA VAL A 72 4.03 -5.22 14.96
C VAL A 72 3.18 -6.23 14.20
N GLN A 73 2.99 -7.41 14.79
CA GLN A 73 2.06 -8.38 14.22
C GLN A 73 0.66 -7.79 14.23
N THR A 74 0.04 -7.71 13.04
CA THR A 74 -1.22 -7.02 12.85
C THR A 74 -2.10 -7.78 11.87
N ASP A 75 -3.28 -8.19 12.32
CA ASP A 75 -4.36 -8.59 11.44
C ASP A 75 -5.23 -7.35 11.16
N LEU A 76 -5.30 -6.95 9.90
CA LEU A 76 -6.07 -5.76 9.51
C LEU A 76 -7.59 -5.96 9.64
N ALA A 77 -8.08 -7.18 9.77
CA ALA A 77 -9.48 -7.45 10.10
C ALA A 77 -9.78 -7.30 11.60
N SER A 78 -8.76 -7.10 12.45
CA SER A 78 -8.90 -6.92 13.90
C SER A 78 -8.74 -5.46 14.29
N GLU A 79 -9.82 -4.82 14.74
CA GLU A 79 -9.78 -3.43 15.22
C GLU A 79 -8.81 -3.25 16.40
N ALA A 80 -8.74 -4.22 17.30
CA ALA A 80 -7.80 -4.20 18.43
C ALA A 80 -6.33 -4.18 17.94
N ASP A 81 -6.01 -4.91 16.86
CA ASP A 81 -4.68 -4.91 16.28
C ASP A 81 -4.34 -3.58 15.62
N LEU A 82 -5.33 -2.95 14.95
CA LEU A 82 -5.14 -1.62 14.35
C LEU A 82 -4.82 -0.56 15.40
N HIS A 83 -5.53 -0.59 16.53
CA HIS A 83 -5.24 0.30 17.65
C HIS A 83 -3.86 0.04 18.23
N ARG A 84 -3.53 -1.22 18.53
CA ARG A 84 -2.23 -1.62 19.06
C ARG A 84 -1.08 -1.21 18.15
N LEU A 85 -1.24 -1.29 16.83
CA LEU A 85 -0.23 -0.86 15.86
C LEU A 85 0.14 0.61 16.04
N ILE A 86 -0.84 1.49 16.13
CA ILE A 86 -0.60 2.92 16.24
C ILE A 86 -0.08 3.27 17.65
N ASP A 87 -0.61 2.64 18.69
CA ASP A 87 -0.15 2.85 20.07
C ASP A 87 1.32 2.45 20.21
N ALA A 88 1.74 1.32 19.62
CA ALA A 88 3.13 0.88 19.60
C ALA A 88 4.05 1.85 18.82
N ALA A 89 3.58 2.43 17.71
CA ALA A 89 4.32 3.45 16.96
C ALA A 89 4.54 4.71 17.81
N VAL A 90 3.51 5.17 18.51
CA VAL A 90 3.57 6.34 19.40
C VAL A 90 4.48 6.06 20.59
N GLU A 91 4.34 4.91 21.25
CA GLU A 91 5.17 4.52 22.39
C GLU A 91 6.66 4.45 22.01
N ARG A 92 6.97 3.87 20.85
CA ARG A 92 8.37 3.64 20.43
C ARG A 92 9.04 4.87 19.85
N PHE A 93 8.30 5.70 19.07
CA PHE A 93 8.87 6.80 18.27
C PHE A 93 8.21 8.17 18.51
N GLY A 94 7.27 8.26 19.42
CA GLY A 94 6.62 9.52 19.81
C GLY A 94 5.54 10.03 18.86
N GLY A 95 5.16 9.27 17.83
CA GLY A 95 4.09 9.68 16.91
C GLY A 95 4.13 9.00 15.56
N VAL A 96 3.38 9.56 14.61
CA VAL A 96 3.31 9.10 13.20
C VAL A 96 3.35 10.32 12.30
N ASP A 97 4.26 10.35 11.33
CA ASP A 97 4.36 11.40 10.31
C ASP A 97 3.79 10.93 8.95
N VAL A 98 3.92 9.63 8.64
CA VAL A 98 3.45 9.04 7.38
C VAL A 98 2.72 7.72 7.66
N LEU A 99 1.54 7.55 7.08
CA LEU A 99 0.81 6.29 7.05
C LEU A 99 0.73 5.76 5.61
N ILE A 100 1.23 4.55 5.38
CA ILE A 100 1.14 3.84 4.09
C ILE A 100 0.16 2.68 4.23
N ASN A 101 -1.05 2.84 3.70
CA ASN A 101 -2.05 1.78 3.57
C ASN A 101 -1.74 0.96 2.31
N ASN A 102 -0.75 0.05 2.42
CA ASN A 102 -0.27 -0.77 1.30
C ASN A 102 -0.88 -2.17 1.30
N ALA A 103 -1.19 -2.75 2.44
CA ALA A 103 -1.74 -4.10 2.52
C ALA A 103 -3.03 -4.26 1.69
N ALA A 104 -3.24 -5.48 1.21
CA ALA A 104 -4.45 -5.84 0.50
C ALA A 104 -4.86 -7.29 0.78
N ALA A 105 -6.15 -7.58 0.69
CA ALA A 105 -6.71 -8.92 0.79
C ALA A 105 -6.41 -9.71 -0.49
N THR A 106 -5.18 -10.22 -0.62
CA THR A 106 -4.68 -10.92 -1.81
C THR A 106 -4.38 -12.40 -1.58
N THR A 107 -4.49 -12.87 -0.35
CA THR A 107 -4.17 -14.25 0.04
C THR A 107 -5.43 -15.11 0.22
N GLY A 108 -5.25 -16.43 0.21
CA GLY A 108 -6.33 -17.38 0.32
C GLY A 108 -6.90 -17.81 -1.04
N ASP A 109 -7.98 -18.56 -1.00
CA ASP A 109 -8.66 -19.12 -2.16
C ASP A 109 -9.60 -18.13 -2.87
N ILE A 110 -9.88 -16.97 -2.27
CA ILE A 110 -10.78 -15.93 -2.81
C ILE A 110 -10.43 -15.58 -4.26
N TRP A 111 -9.13 -15.57 -4.59
CA TRP A 111 -8.64 -15.24 -5.93
C TRP A 111 -8.85 -16.34 -6.98
N SER A 112 -9.19 -17.54 -6.57
CA SER A 112 -9.52 -18.67 -7.46
C SER A 112 -11.02 -18.93 -7.58
N LYS A 113 -11.84 -18.29 -6.74
CA LYS A 113 -13.31 -18.45 -6.76
C LYS A 113 -13.93 -17.68 -7.93
N ARG A 114 -14.91 -18.32 -8.59
CA ARG A 114 -15.78 -17.63 -9.55
C ARG A 114 -16.82 -16.80 -8.80
N PHE A 115 -17.44 -15.85 -9.47
CA PHE A 115 -18.40 -14.93 -8.83
C PHE A 115 -19.49 -15.64 -8.03
N LEU A 116 -20.07 -16.72 -8.56
CA LEU A 116 -21.12 -17.49 -7.87
C LEU A 116 -20.63 -18.35 -6.70
N GLU A 117 -19.32 -18.52 -6.55
CA GLU A 117 -18.68 -19.25 -5.46
C GLU A 117 -18.25 -18.33 -4.31
N LEU A 118 -18.24 -17.01 -4.56
CA LEU A 118 -17.90 -16.03 -3.54
C LEU A 118 -18.99 -15.96 -2.48
N THR A 119 -18.57 -16.08 -1.23
CA THR A 119 -19.48 -15.93 -0.10
C THR A 119 -19.58 -14.48 0.34
N ARG A 120 -20.55 -14.18 1.21
CA ARG A 120 -20.64 -12.87 1.85
C ARG A 120 -19.43 -12.60 2.75
N GLU A 121 -18.87 -13.62 3.38
CA GLU A 121 -17.68 -13.57 4.22
C GLU A 121 -16.45 -13.19 3.40
N ASP A 122 -16.26 -13.77 2.20
CA ASP A 122 -15.20 -13.39 1.27
C ASP A 122 -15.27 -11.91 0.89
N TRP A 123 -16.51 -11.45 0.60
CA TRP A 123 -16.75 -10.03 0.28
C TRP A 123 -16.41 -9.11 1.45
N LEU A 124 -16.93 -9.42 2.65
CA LEU A 124 -16.69 -8.61 3.84
C LEU A 124 -15.21 -8.57 4.21
N TYR A 125 -14.51 -9.70 4.17
CA TYR A 125 -13.07 -9.75 4.44
C TYR A 125 -12.26 -8.83 3.52
N GLN A 126 -12.62 -8.76 2.24
CA GLN A 126 -11.95 -7.83 1.31
C GLN A 126 -12.21 -6.36 1.68
N PHE A 127 -13.39 -6.03 2.14
CA PHE A 127 -13.70 -4.69 2.63
C PHE A 127 -13.05 -4.40 3.97
N ASP A 128 -13.02 -5.36 4.89
CA ASP A 128 -12.37 -5.20 6.20
C ASP A 128 -10.89 -4.83 6.04
N VAL A 129 -10.18 -5.56 5.20
CA VAL A 129 -8.74 -5.34 4.98
C VAL A 129 -8.47 -4.10 4.11
N ASN A 130 -9.25 -3.89 3.03
CA ASN A 130 -8.92 -2.89 2.01
C ASN A 130 -9.57 -1.51 2.26
N VAL A 131 -10.60 -1.42 3.11
CA VAL A 131 -11.38 -0.18 3.35
C VAL A 131 -11.48 0.14 4.83
N HIS A 132 -12.02 -0.79 5.65
CA HIS A 132 -12.30 -0.52 7.05
C HIS A 132 -11.00 -0.35 7.85
N ALA A 133 -9.99 -1.19 7.62
CA ALA A 133 -8.69 -1.02 8.26
C ALA A 133 -8.01 0.32 7.90
N PRO A 134 -7.85 0.71 6.62
CA PRO A 134 -7.39 2.04 6.26
C PRO A 134 -8.20 3.16 6.90
N PHE A 135 -9.55 3.06 6.92
CA PHE A 135 -10.41 4.05 7.57
C PHE A 135 -10.05 4.21 9.06
N THR A 136 -10.00 3.10 9.81
CA THR A 136 -9.67 3.10 11.23
C THR A 136 -8.26 3.65 11.48
N LEU A 137 -7.27 3.23 10.68
CA LEU A 137 -5.90 3.73 10.80
C LEU A 137 -5.82 5.24 10.51
N MET A 138 -6.47 5.74 9.44
CA MET A 138 -6.53 7.16 9.13
C MET A 138 -7.17 7.96 10.26
N GLN A 139 -8.28 7.45 10.84
CA GLN A 139 -8.94 8.08 11.97
C GLN A 139 -8.02 8.15 13.21
N ARG A 140 -7.27 7.08 13.50
CA ARG A 140 -6.34 7.02 14.63
C ARG A 140 -5.13 7.92 14.47
N VAL A 141 -4.53 7.99 13.28
CA VAL A 141 -3.32 8.82 13.07
C VAL A 141 -3.63 10.31 12.92
N THR A 142 -4.83 10.70 12.51
CA THR A 142 -5.20 12.10 12.25
C THR A 142 -4.89 13.03 13.44
N PRO A 143 -5.36 12.79 14.67
CA PRO A 143 -5.05 13.66 15.81
C PRO A 143 -3.54 13.64 16.17
N ILE A 144 -2.85 12.53 15.95
CA ILE A 144 -1.41 12.39 16.20
C ILE A 144 -0.62 13.25 15.21
N MET A 145 -0.97 13.16 13.92
CA MET A 145 -0.36 13.97 12.86
C MET A 145 -0.64 15.47 13.06
N GLU A 146 -1.90 15.84 13.38
CA GLU A 146 -2.29 17.21 13.65
C GLU A 146 -1.47 17.83 14.80
N ALA A 147 -1.29 17.09 15.91
CA ALA A 147 -0.49 17.53 17.05
C ALA A 147 1.02 17.69 16.69
N ARG A 148 1.49 17.03 15.63
CA ARG A 148 2.86 17.15 15.09
C ARG A 148 3.00 18.19 13.98
N GLY A 149 1.92 18.95 13.68
CA GLY A 149 1.92 19.99 12.67
C GLY A 149 1.56 19.52 11.27
N GLY A 150 1.10 18.29 11.10
CA GLY A 150 0.67 17.72 9.83
C GLY A 150 1.20 16.32 9.57
N GLY A 151 0.89 15.76 8.41
CA GLY A 151 1.29 14.41 8.04
C GLY A 151 0.93 14.04 6.62
N ARG A 152 1.22 12.78 6.26
CA ARG A 152 0.90 12.23 4.95
C ARG A 152 0.26 10.86 5.06
N ILE A 153 -0.82 10.65 4.36
CA ILE A 153 -1.52 9.37 4.25
C ILE A 153 -1.48 8.97 2.78
N ILE A 154 -0.91 7.81 2.47
CA ILE A 154 -0.81 7.31 1.11
C ILE A 154 -1.52 5.96 1.04
N ASN A 155 -2.54 5.88 0.18
CA ASN A 155 -3.37 4.69 0.01
C ASN A 155 -3.00 3.98 -1.30
N LEU A 156 -2.49 2.75 -1.22
CA LEU A 156 -2.29 1.92 -2.41
C LEU A 156 -3.63 1.35 -2.87
N SER A 157 -3.99 1.70 -4.08
CA SER A 157 -5.20 1.26 -4.76
C SER A 157 -4.89 0.32 -5.93
N THR A 158 -5.71 0.31 -6.95
CA THR A 158 -5.50 -0.44 -8.19
C THR A 158 -6.07 0.31 -9.38
N GLY A 159 -5.29 0.38 -10.47
CA GLY A 159 -5.72 1.02 -11.72
C GLY A 159 -6.53 0.15 -12.67
N SER A 160 -6.49 -1.17 -12.48
CA SER A 160 -7.07 -2.12 -13.42
C SER A 160 -8.61 -2.03 -13.58
N GLY A 161 -9.31 -1.41 -12.61
CA GLY A 161 -10.76 -1.22 -12.68
C GLY A 161 -11.26 -0.09 -13.58
N GLU A 162 -10.37 0.77 -14.14
CA GLU A 162 -10.78 1.88 -15.00
C GLU A 162 -10.94 1.51 -16.48
N VAL A 163 -10.37 0.39 -16.91
CA VAL A 163 -10.14 0.09 -18.32
C VAL A 163 -10.82 -1.20 -18.78
N PHE A 164 -11.76 -1.75 -18.00
CA PHE A 164 -12.52 -2.88 -18.49
C PHE A 164 -13.55 -2.43 -19.56
N ARG A 165 -13.03 -2.17 -20.77
CA ARG A 165 -13.85 -2.27 -21.97
C ARG A 165 -13.95 -3.75 -22.31
N LEU A 166 -15.17 -4.29 -22.30
CA LEU A 166 -15.40 -5.60 -22.91
C LEU A 166 -14.82 -5.56 -24.32
N PRO A 167 -14.02 -6.57 -24.73
CA PRO A 167 -13.57 -6.65 -26.12
C PRO A 167 -14.76 -6.62 -27.04
N GLU A 168 -14.63 -5.96 -28.18
CA GLU A 168 -15.67 -5.92 -29.22
C GLU A 168 -16.04 -7.31 -29.72
N GLU A 169 -15.14 -8.30 -29.57
CA GLU A 169 -15.36 -9.69 -29.92
C GLU A 169 -15.46 -10.58 -28.68
N PRO A 170 -16.62 -11.21 -28.38
CA PRO A 170 -16.81 -12.10 -27.23
C PRO A 170 -15.80 -13.24 -27.12
N ARG A 171 -15.24 -13.73 -28.23
CA ARG A 171 -14.23 -14.80 -28.27
C ARG A 171 -12.87 -14.40 -27.66
N LYS A 172 -12.57 -13.12 -27.56
CA LYS A 172 -11.36 -12.62 -26.88
C LYS A 172 -11.49 -12.60 -25.36
N LEU A 173 -12.69 -12.81 -24.81
CA LEU A 173 -12.91 -12.99 -23.37
C LEU A 173 -12.26 -14.26 -22.83
N GLU A 174 -12.12 -15.30 -23.65
CA GLU A 174 -11.40 -16.54 -23.27
C GLU A 174 -9.90 -16.32 -23.03
N ASN A 175 -9.34 -15.27 -23.64
CA ASN A 175 -7.92 -14.89 -23.54
C ASN A 175 -7.66 -13.71 -22.57
N ILE A 176 -8.69 -13.02 -22.10
CA ILE A 176 -8.59 -12.10 -20.97
C ILE A 176 -8.50 -13.00 -19.73
N GLY A 177 -7.40 -13.69 -19.64
CA GLY A 177 -7.19 -14.76 -18.71
C GLY A 177 -7.79 -14.45 -17.34
N ASP A 178 -8.19 -15.48 -16.64
CA ASP A 178 -8.67 -15.60 -15.26
C ASP A 178 -8.13 -14.58 -14.23
N PHE A 179 -7.24 -13.70 -14.64
CA PHE A 179 -6.50 -12.78 -13.79
C PHE A 179 -7.32 -11.59 -13.28
N SER A 180 -8.30 -11.13 -14.03
CA SER A 180 -8.94 -9.84 -13.70
C SER A 180 -10.44 -9.91 -13.43
N LEU A 181 -11.10 -11.00 -13.78
CA LEU A 181 -12.55 -11.08 -13.70
C LEU A 181 -13.06 -11.77 -12.42
N SER A 182 -12.19 -12.42 -11.64
CA SER A 182 -12.61 -13.28 -10.54
C SER A 182 -12.53 -12.64 -9.14
N VAL A 183 -12.27 -11.35 -9.01
CA VAL A 183 -12.16 -10.71 -7.68
C VAL A 183 -12.95 -9.40 -7.58
N PRO A 184 -14.28 -9.45 -7.78
CA PRO A 184 -15.10 -8.23 -7.78
C PRO A 184 -15.02 -7.45 -6.47
N GLY A 185 -14.91 -8.13 -5.34
CA GLY A 185 -14.76 -7.50 -4.02
C GLY A 185 -13.44 -6.74 -3.87
N TYR A 186 -12.35 -7.26 -4.45
CA TYR A 186 -11.07 -6.55 -4.46
C TYR A 186 -11.17 -5.22 -5.21
N TYR A 187 -11.64 -5.25 -6.46
CA TYR A 187 -11.76 -4.02 -7.26
C TYR A 187 -12.76 -3.04 -6.68
N ALA A 188 -13.92 -3.52 -6.19
CA ALA A 188 -14.91 -2.69 -5.54
C ALA A 188 -14.35 -2.03 -4.28
N SER A 189 -13.65 -2.78 -3.42
CA SER A 189 -13.05 -2.26 -2.19
C SER A 189 -11.93 -1.25 -2.48
N LYS A 190 -11.09 -1.48 -3.50
CA LYS A 190 -10.04 -0.51 -3.87
C LYS A 190 -10.63 0.79 -4.43
N ARG A 191 -11.75 0.74 -5.18
CA ARG A 191 -12.48 1.95 -5.59
C ARG A 191 -13.16 2.65 -4.41
N ALA A 192 -13.66 1.90 -3.43
CA ALA A 192 -14.18 2.47 -2.19
C ALA A 192 -13.07 3.21 -1.42
N LEU A 193 -11.87 2.64 -1.33
CA LEU A 193 -10.70 3.28 -0.72
C LEU A 193 -10.31 4.57 -1.45
N ASP A 194 -10.28 4.56 -2.79
CA ASP A 194 -10.02 5.75 -3.61
C ASP A 194 -11.03 6.86 -3.29
N ARG A 195 -12.32 6.52 -3.29
CA ARG A 195 -13.39 7.50 -3.01
C ARG A 195 -13.32 8.00 -1.57
N LEU A 196 -12.99 7.15 -0.61
CA LEU A 196 -12.79 7.53 0.79
C LEU A 196 -11.65 8.56 0.91
N GLY A 197 -10.49 8.29 0.29
CA GLY A 197 -9.36 9.23 0.28
C GLY A 197 -9.73 10.59 -0.31
N ASN A 198 -10.41 10.61 -1.48
CA ASN A 198 -10.89 11.87 -2.07
C ASN A 198 -11.86 12.62 -1.16
N ALA A 199 -12.75 11.91 -0.44
CA ALA A 199 -13.75 12.54 0.42
C ALA A 199 -13.14 13.14 1.69
N LEU A 200 -12.11 12.50 2.25
CA LEU A 200 -11.43 12.96 3.47
C LEU A 200 -10.42 14.09 3.20
N ALA A 201 -9.84 14.15 2.01
CA ALA A 201 -8.78 15.08 1.69
C ALA A 201 -9.10 16.55 2.01
N PRO A 202 -10.28 17.12 1.70
CA PRO A 202 -10.59 18.52 2.04
C PRO A 202 -10.64 18.81 3.54
N GLU A 203 -11.08 17.85 4.35
CA GLU A 203 -11.09 17.98 5.80
C GLU A 203 -9.69 17.89 6.38
N LEU A 204 -8.92 16.89 5.95
CA LEU A 204 -7.59 16.62 6.49
C LEU A 204 -6.55 17.66 6.01
N ALA A 205 -6.75 18.27 4.84
CA ALA A 205 -5.92 19.38 4.38
C ALA A 205 -5.94 20.59 5.34
N ARG A 206 -7.07 20.83 6.04
CA ARG A 206 -7.17 21.89 7.06
C ARG A 206 -6.29 21.61 8.29
N LYS A 207 -5.88 20.37 8.47
CA LYS A 207 -4.98 19.88 9.52
C LYS A 207 -3.53 19.70 9.03
N ASN A 208 -3.23 20.20 7.84
CA ASN A 208 -1.95 19.99 7.15
C ASN A 208 -1.62 18.50 6.95
N ILE A 209 -2.64 17.68 6.65
CA ILE A 209 -2.50 16.26 6.38
C ILE A 209 -2.90 16.00 4.92
N ALA A 210 -1.95 15.57 4.09
CA ALA A 210 -2.21 15.18 2.72
C ALA A 210 -2.73 13.74 2.63
N VAL A 211 -3.74 13.50 1.79
CA VAL A 211 -4.27 12.16 1.49
C VAL A 211 -4.10 11.89 0.01
N ILE A 212 -3.25 10.92 -0.33
CA ILE A 212 -2.81 10.66 -1.70
C ILE A 212 -3.14 9.21 -2.07
N GLY A 213 -3.73 8.99 -3.23
CA GLY A 213 -3.93 7.67 -3.81
C GLY A 213 -2.77 7.30 -4.74
N LEU A 214 -2.33 6.04 -4.70
CA LEU A 214 -1.31 5.53 -5.62
C LEU A 214 -1.77 4.21 -6.24
N HIS A 215 -1.86 4.17 -7.56
CA HIS A 215 -2.06 2.96 -8.33
C HIS A 215 -0.68 2.38 -8.70
N PRO A 216 -0.29 1.23 -8.14
CA PRO A 216 1.05 0.70 -8.33
C PRO A 216 1.30 0.05 -9.69
N GLY A 217 0.25 -0.18 -10.49
CA GLY A 217 0.30 -1.03 -11.68
C GLY A 217 0.14 -2.52 -11.37
N LEU A 218 0.39 -3.37 -12.36
CA LEU A 218 0.60 -4.82 -12.15
C LEU A 218 2.04 -5.02 -11.69
N VAL A 219 2.24 -5.23 -10.41
CA VAL A 219 3.57 -5.28 -9.82
C VAL A 219 4.10 -6.70 -9.74
N ALA A 220 5.36 -6.91 -10.12
CA ALA A 220 6.07 -8.19 -10.07
C ALA A 220 6.39 -8.63 -8.62
N THR A 221 5.36 -8.76 -7.76
CA THR A 221 5.52 -9.25 -6.40
C THR A 221 5.71 -10.77 -6.38
N GLU A 222 6.16 -11.31 -5.24
CA GLU A 222 6.34 -12.76 -5.03
C GLU A 222 5.05 -13.53 -5.34
N LEU A 223 3.89 -13.01 -4.92
CA LEU A 223 2.59 -13.60 -5.19
C LEU A 223 2.25 -13.60 -6.68
N VAL A 224 2.48 -12.48 -7.36
CA VAL A 224 2.23 -12.37 -8.81
C VAL A 224 3.16 -13.31 -9.57
N ALA A 225 4.44 -13.38 -9.22
CA ALA A 225 5.40 -14.29 -9.85
C ALA A 225 4.98 -15.78 -9.74
N ILE A 226 4.48 -16.20 -8.57
CA ILE A 226 3.96 -17.56 -8.37
C ILE A 226 2.74 -17.80 -9.29
N ARG A 227 1.77 -16.91 -9.30
CA ARG A 227 0.54 -17.05 -10.10
C ARG A 227 0.80 -17.03 -11.61
N VAL A 228 1.70 -16.16 -12.06
CA VAL A 228 2.12 -16.09 -13.46
C VAL A 228 2.73 -17.43 -13.88
N LYS A 229 3.63 -17.99 -13.03
CA LYS A 229 4.25 -19.29 -13.28
C LYS A 229 3.23 -20.44 -13.31
N GLU A 230 2.30 -20.47 -12.35
CA GLU A 230 1.24 -21.50 -12.27
C GLU A 230 0.31 -21.48 -13.50
N LYS A 231 0.04 -20.31 -14.04
CA LYS A 231 -0.84 -20.12 -15.20
C LYS A 231 -0.11 -20.11 -16.54
N GLY A 232 1.21 -20.23 -16.57
CA GLY A 232 2.02 -20.16 -17.80
C GLY A 232 1.92 -18.82 -18.53
N LEU A 233 1.68 -17.73 -17.79
CA LEU A 233 1.56 -16.39 -18.35
C LEU A 233 2.93 -15.70 -18.45
N ASP A 234 3.01 -14.66 -19.28
CA ASP A 234 4.17 -13.79 -19.39
C ASP A 234 4.13 -12.69 -18.32
N ASN A 235 5.24 -12.50 -17.61
CA ASN A 235 5.41 -11.46 -16.59
C ASN A 235 6.10 -10.19 -17.13
N SER A 236 6.38 -10.12 -18.43
CA SER A 236 7.14 -9.01 -19.05
C SER A 236 6.47 -7.64 -18.92
N VAL A 237 5.15 -7.61 -18.68
CA VAL A 237 4.37 -6.38 -18.50
C VAL A 237 4.26 -5.95 -17.04
N ALA A 238 4.82 -6.71 -16.10
CA ALA A 238 4.72 -6.38 -14.69
C ALA A 238 5.75 -5.32 -14.30
N VAL A 239 5.30 -4.31 -13.56
CA VAL A 239 6.11 -3.21 -13.06
C VAL A 239 7.03 -3.70 -11.93
N PRO A 240 8.33 -3.34 -11.90
CA PRO A 240 9.21 -3.63 -10.78
C PRO A 240 8.66 -3.04 -9.46
N MET A 241 8.88 -3.74 -8.33
CA MET A 241 8.42 -3.29 -7.00
C MET A 241 9.03 -1.94 -6.58
N GLU A 242 10.22 -1.63 -7.09
CA GLU A 242 10.95 -0.39 -6.86
C GLU A 242 10.18 0.84 -7.37
N VAL A 243 9.44 0.72 -8.45
CA VAL A 243 8.68 1.83 -9.05
C VAL A 243 7.60 2.37 -8.09
N PRO A 244 6.62 1.58 -7.62
CA PRO A 244 5.67 2.08 -6.64
C PRO A 244 6.32 2.41 -5.29
N ALA A 245 7.35 1.68 -4.85
CA ALA A 245 8.07 1.99 -3.62
C ALA A 245 8.74 3.37 -3.68
N ARG A 246 9.37 3.71 -4.80
CA ARG A 246 9.98 5.03 -5.03
C ARG A 246 8.95 6.15 -5.00
N MET A 247 7.77 5.93 -5.61
CA MET A 247 6.69 6.92 -5.56
C MET A 247 6.11 7.10 -4.16
N LEU A 248 6.04 6.04 -3.34
CA LEU A 248 5.67 6.16 -1.92
C LEU A 248 6.65 7.05 -1.15
N VAL A 249 7.96 6.84 -1.37
CA VAL A 249 9.01 7.68 -0.75
C VAL A 249 8.89 9.12 -1.24
N TYR A 250 8.71 9.34 -2.54
CA TYR A 250 8.54 10.68 -3.10
C TYR A 250 7.38 11.43 -2.45
N PHE A 251 6.16 10.85 -2.43
CA PHE A 251 5.00 11.49 -1.82
C PHE A 251 5.13 11.69 -0.30
N ALA A 252 5.92 10.85 0.36
CA ALA A 252 6.24 11.04 1.77
C ALA A 252 7.26 12.16 2.02
N ALA A 253 8.16 12.42 1.07
CA ALA A 253 9.26 13.38 1.19
C ALA A 253 9.02 14.71 0.48
N CYS A 254 8.11 14.82 -0.50
CA CYS A 254 7.90 16.04 -1.29
C CYS A 254 7.64 17.26 -0.40
N GLU A 255 8.20 18.42 -0.78
CA GLU A 255 8.11 19.66 0.00
C GLU A 255 6.67 20.18 0.09
N ASP A 256 5.89 20.06 -0.98
CA ASP A 256 4.47 20.46 -1.01
C ASP A 256 3.53 19.28 -1.27
N PRO A 257 3.19 18.51 -0.22
CA PRO A 257 2.28 17.38 -0.36
C PRO A 257 0.83 17.80 -0.65
N MET A 258 0.48 19.06 -0.41
CA MET A 258 -0.88 19.55 -0.66
C MET A 258 -1.20 19.67 -2.14
N GLU A 259 -0.22 19.81 -3.03
CA GLU A 259 -0.42 19.73 -4.48
C GLU A 259 -1.00 18.39 -4.93
N TYR A 260 -0.74 17.32 -4.16
CA TYR A 260 -1.13 15.94 -4.48
C TYR A 260 -2.36 15.46 -3.70
N THR A 261 -2.80 16.20 -2.66
CA THR A 261 -3.88 15.74 -1.78
C THR A 261 -5.20 15.59 -2.53
N GLY A 262 -5.96 14.55 -2.21
CA GLY A 262 -7.25 14.24 -2.84
C GLY A 262 -7.14 13.70 -4.27
N ARG A 263 -5.94 13.43 -4.78
CA ARG A 263 -5.70 12.93 -6.12
C ARG A 263 -5.20 11.48 -6.09
N ILE A 264 -5.28 10.82 -7.25
CA ILE A 264 -4.83 9.44 -7.46
C ILE A 264 -3.83 9.45 -8.61
N PHE A 265 -2.70 8.82 -8.40
CA PHE A 265 -1.55 8.81 -9.30
C PHE A 265 -1.21 7.39 -9.75
N TRP A 266 -0.67 7.25 -10.96
CA TRP A 266 -0.16 6.00 -11.50
C TRP A 266 1.35 5.97 -11.31
N ALA A 267 1.88 5.01 -10.55
CA ALA A 267 3.28 5.00 -10.14
C ALA A 267 4.26 5.11 -11.31
N GLU A 268 4.09 4.29 -12.34
CA GLU A 268 5.00 4.25 -13.50
C GLU A 268 4.91 5.54 -14.33
N ARG A 269 3.70 6.02 -14.58
CA ARG A 269 3.48 7.25 -15.36
C ARG A 269 4.06 8.45 -14.65
N GLU A 270 3.73 8.65 -13.38
CA GLU A 270 4.17 9.81 -12.62
C GLU A 270 5.69 9.80 -12.42
N LEU A 271 6.28 8.63 -12.17
CA LEU A 271 7.74 8.49 -12.07
C LEU A 271 8.43 8.98 -13.35
N ALA A 272 7.90 8.58 -14.52
CA ALA A 272 8.43 8.99 -15.81
C ALA A 272 8.19 10.49 -16.11
N GLU A 273 6.97 11.00 -15.88
CA GLU A 273 6.59 12.40 -16.15
C GLU A 273 7.31 13.39 -15.22
N MET A 274 7.58 13.00 -13.98
CA MET A 274 8.30 13.82 -13.01
C MET A 274 9.82 13.68 -13.13
N GLY A 275 10.32 12.74 -13.93
CA GLY A 275 11.76 12.47 -14.07
C GLY A 275 12.41 12.00 -12.78
N ILE A 276 11.67 11.24 -11.95
CA ILE A 276 12.15 10.70 -10.70
C ILE A 276 12.93 9.42 -10.99
N GLU A 277 14.20 9.39 -10.60
CA GLU A 277 15.05 8.21 -10.77
C GLU A 277 14.74 7.14 -9.71
N LEU A 278 14.95 5.87 -10.05
CA LEU A 278 14.95 4.77 -9.08
C LEU A 278 16.26 4.82 -8.28
N ASP A 279 16.16 4.70 -6.95
CA ASP A 279 17.31 4.71 -6.03
C ASP A 279 18.10 3.39 -6.13
#